data_9661d8e05004c54cd1b720c6d6dc8620
#
_entry.id   9661d8e05004c54cd1b720c6d6dc8620
#
_cell.length_a   1.000
_cell.length_b   1.000
_cell.length_c   1.000
_cell.angle_alpha   90.00
_cell.angle_beta   90.00
_cell.angle_gamma   90.00
#
_symmetry.space_group_name_H-M   'P 1'
#
loop_
_entity.id
_entity.type
_entity.pdbx_description
1 polymer ?
#
loop_
_entity_poly.entity_id
_entity_poly.type
_entity_poly.pdbx_seq_one_letter_code
_entity_poly.pdbx_strand_id
1 'polypeptide(L)'
;MPENCSRPTRSAPRPARRLLAAALALPLAVAGLAVASPASAAPAVVPSVVPSGPTASVTLGDSYISGEAGRWKGNAAGTGGSRNGTDRAWTGGSYDPSRVYGATATSGCDRSDVAEVLSAATGAQNEIDLACSGAVTENVFRASNGGRSYKGEAPQADQLATVARQNDVQLITLSIGGNDLGFADVISTCVQDYLVWYSYCHDSAQSRIDDRMPAAMAGVGKAIDEIRAVMADAGYAPSDYRLVLQSYPSPIPRSAEMRYPESGWTRSNTGGCPFWDGDADWARDSMVPQISKALAGVAAAKGAQFLDLSDMLQGREVCSTATTQPTASSGPSATTSEWARFLDGGLNSTQGVLQESMHPNYYGQQAVGRCLTLLWARPSGDYACRNTAGRDASGMYLTAR
;
A
#
# COMPACT_ATOMS: atom_id res chain seq x y z
N MET A 1 -35.26 8.94 -53.36
CA MET A 1 -36.69 9.10 -52.97
C MET A 1 -36.74 9.30 -51.49
N PRO A 2 -37.35 10.36 -51.07
CA PRO A 2 -37.19 10.97 -49.75
C PRO A 2 -38.30 10.62 -48.75
N GLU A 3 -38.17 11.24 -47.59
CA GLU A 3 -39.24 11.48 -46.56
C GLU A 3 -39.25 10.50 -45.39
N ASN A 4 -39.28 10.90 -44.11
CA ASN A 4 -39.98 12.06 -43.55
C ASN A 4 -39.44 12.43 -42.18
N CYS A 5 -39.26 13.72 -41.93
CA CYS A 5 -39.02 14.34 -40.62
C CYS A 5 -40.37 14.43 -39.86
N SER A 6 -40.35 14.14 -38.56
CA SER A 6 -41.39 14.60 -37.63
C SER A 6 -40.78 15.06 -36.31
N ARG A 7 -40.88 16.38 -36.07
CA ARG A 7 -40.61 17.05 -34.78
C ARG A 7 -41.81 16.88 -33.84
N PRO A 8 -41.60 16.75 -32.54
CA PRO A 8 -42.64 17.04 -31.57
C PRO A 8 -42.57 18.48 -31.05
N THR A 9 -43.74 19.04 -30.92
CA THR A 9 -44.11 20.40 -30.56
C THR A 9 -43.85 20.70 -29.07
N ARG A 10 -43.43 21.95 -28.82
CA ARG A 10 -43.37 22.58 -27.49
C ARG A 10 -44.77 22.90 -26.99
N SER A 11 -45.08 22.58 -25.73
CA SER A 11 -46.21 23.09 -24.98
C SER A 11 -45.78 24.15 -23.96
N ALA A 12 -46.47 25.27 -23.97
CA ALA A 12 -46.24 26.46 -23.13
C ALA A 12 -46.84 26.31 -21.71
N PRO A 13 -46.30 27.05 -20.71
CA PRO A 13 -46.81 26.97 -19.34
C PRO A 13 -48.05 27.83 -19.08
N ARG A 14 -48.99 27.33 -18.26
CA ARG A 14 -50.16 28.01 -17.77
C ARG A 14 -49.86 28.85 -16.51
N PRO A 15 -50.53 30.01 -16.31
CA PRO A 15 -50.27 30.88 -15.16
C PRO A 15 -51.02 30.43 -13.89
N ALA A 16 -50.31 30.56 -12.76
CA ALA A 16 -50.85 30.30 -11.43
C ALA A 16 -51.77 31.45 -10.95
N ARG A 17 -53.00 31.14 -10.54
CA ARG A 17 -53.94 32.04 -9.86
C ARG A 17 -53.49 32.24 -8.40
N ARG A 18 -53.31 33.52 -8.02
CA ARG A 18 -53.14 33.94 -6.62
C ARG A 18 -54.55 34.03 -5.99
N LEU A 19 -54.74 33.33 -4.88
CA LEU A 19 -55.86 33.54 -3.96
C LEU A 19 -55.35 34.35 -2.77
N LEU A 20 -55.92 35.56 -2.57
CA LEU A 20 -55.77 36.35 -1.35
C LEU A 20 -56.70 35.74 -0.27
N ALA A 21 -56.12 35.40 0.87
CA ALA A 21 -56.87 35.11 2.09
C ALA A 21 -56.56 36.20 3.11
N ALA A 22 -57.59 36.90 3.51
CA ALA A 22 -57.57 37.92 4.56
C ALA A 22 -57.48 37.23 5.93
N ALA A 23 -56.51 37.58 6.75
CA ALA A 23 -56.41 37.12 8.13
C ALA A 23 -56.99 38.15 9.10
N LEU A 24 -58.00 37.75 9.84
CA LEU A 24 -58.48 38.45 11.04
C LEU A 24 -57.52 38.16 12.21
N ALA A 25 -56.99 39.20 12.81
CA ALA A 25 -56.18 39.10 14.03
C ALA A 25 -57.09 39.18 15.27
N LEU A 26 -57.02 38.12 16.11
CA LEU A 26 -57.50 38.16 17.50
C LEU A 26 -56.25 38.09 18.42
N PRO A 27 -56.17 38.90 19.49
CA PRO A 27 -55.06 38.79 20.42
C PRO A 27 -55.36 37.67 21.45
N LEU A 28 -54.63 36.60 21.44
CA LEU A 28 -54.56 35.65 22.54
C LEU A 28 -53.41 36.03 23.46
N ALA A 29 -53.76 36.33 24.72
CA ALA A 29 -52.78 36.44 25.81
C ALA A 29 -52.24 35.05 26.13
N VAL A 30 -50.98 34.80 25.83
CA VAL A 30 -50.32 33.55 26.22
C VAL A 30 -49.57 33.80 27.54
N ALA A 31 -50.03 33.15 28.61
CA ALA A 31 -49.29 33.03 29.84
C ALA A 31 -48.07 32.15 29.61
N GLY A 32 -46.86 32.72 29.75
CA GLY A 32 -45.61 32.01 29.56
C GLY A 32 -45.35 30.95 30.64
N LEU A 33 -45.54 29.70 30.30
CA LEU A 33 -44.95 28.59 31.03
C LEU A 33 -43.47 28.45 30.55
N ALA A 34 -42.53 28.87 31.37
CA ALA A 34 -41.13 28.62 31.17
C ALA A 34 -40.86 27.10 31.28
N VAL A 35 -40.80 26.43 30.15
CA VAL A 35 -40.32 25.05 30.07
C VAL A 35 -38.79 25.12 30.23
N ALA A 36 -38.24 24.74 31.39
CA ALA A 36 -36.83 24.55 31.54
C ALA A 36 -36.37 23.42 30.58
N SER A 37 -35.58 23.75 29.56
CA SER A 37 -34.93 22.76 28.72
C SER A 37 -34.01 21.88 29.57
N PRO A 38 -34.09 20.55 29.46
CA PRO A 38 -33.13 19.69 30.15
C PRO A 38 -31.75 20.04 29.60
N ALA A 39 -30.85 20.41 30.51
CA ALA A 39 -29.44 20.54 30.19
C ALA A 39 -28.96 19.19 29.58
N SER A 40 -28.60 19.17 28.31
CA SER A 40 -27.91 18.03 27.73
C SER A 40 -26.64 17.81 28.54
N ALA A 41 -26.61 16.74 29.33
CA ALA A 41 -25.38 16.31 29.94
C ALA A 41 -24.37 16.05 28.84
N ALA A 42 -23.23 16.73 28.88
CA ALA A 42 -22.11 16.41 28.00
C ALA A 42 -21.78 14.92 28.17
N PRO A 43 -21.51 14.18 27.09
CA PRO A 43 -21.14 12.78 27.19
C PRO A 43 -19.95 12.67 28.18
N ALA A 44 -20.12 11.82 29.19
CA ALA A 44 -19.05 11.53 30.13
C ALA A 44 -17.86 11.01 29.30
N VAL A 45 -16.72 11.71 29.34
CA VAL A 45 -15.46 11.21 28.81
C VAL A 45 -15.09 10.02 29.69
N VAL A 46 -15.36 8.81 29.21
CA VAL A 46 -14.83 7.60 29.83
C VAL A 46 -13.32 7.68 29.65
N PRO A 47 -12.51 7.68 30.71
CA PRO A 47 -11.07 7.69 30.56
C PRO A 47 -10.67 6.43 29.74
N SER A 48 -9.94 6.59 28.65
CA SER A 48 -9.36 5.47 27.92
C SER A 48 -8.39 4.77 28.89
N VAL A 49 -8.61 3.48 29.12
CA VAL A 49 -7.67 2.64 29.88
C VAL A 49 -6.87 1.87 28.83
N VAL A 50 -5.81 2.50 28.31
CA VAL A 50 -4.86 1.82 27.44
C VAL A 50 -4.27 0.62 28.19
N PRO A 51 -4.22 -0.58 27.58
CA PRO A 51 -3.61 -1.74 28.21
C PRO A 51 -2.17 -1.47 28.67
N SER A 52 -1.82 -1.88 29.85
CA SER A 52 -0.50 -1.67 30.48
C SER A 52 0.53 -2.72 30.01
N GLY A 53 0.56 -3.03 28.72
CA GLY A 53 1.50 -3.97 28.13
C GLY A 53 2.80 -3.30 27.64
N PRO A 54 3.73 -4.08 27.04
CA PRO A 54 4.88 -3.53 26.36
C PRO A 54 4.43 -2.67 25.19
N THR A 55 5.17 -1.60 24.89
CA THR A 55 4.87 -0.73 23.74
C THR A 55 5.00 -1.51 22.43
N ALA A 56 4.10 -1.26 21.47
CA ALA A 56 4.12 -1.97 20.20
C ALA A 56 3.94 -1.04 19.00
N SER A 57 4.67 -1.40 17.90
CA SER A 57 4.42 -0.95 16.54
C SER A 57 3.89 -2.12 15.72
N VAL A 58 2.81 -1.91 14.98
CA VAL A 58 2.10 -2.98 14.27
C VAL A 58 1.93 -2.63 12.79
N THR A 59 2.18 -3.59 11.90
CA THR A 59 1.87 -3.46 10.48
C THR A 59 0.75 -4.41 10.07
N LEU A 60 -0.12 -3.94 9.18
CA LEU A 60 -1.18 -4.70 8.52
C LEU A 60 -1.12 -4.43 7.01
N GLY A 61 -1.56 -5.38 6.23
CA GLY A 61 -1.68 -5.18 4.79
C GLY A 61 -1.29 -6.37 3.95
N ASP A 62 -0.72 -6.06 2.80
CA ASP A 62 -0.36 -7.02 1.76
C ASP A 62 1.15 -7.31 1.70
N SER A 63 1.62 -7.77 0.54
CA SER A 63 3.00 -8.19 0.30
C SER A 63 4.03 -7.06 0.41
N TYR A 64 3.66 -5.82 0.10
CA TYR A 64 4.60 -4.71 0.15
C TYR A 64 5.06 -4.41 1.59
N ILE A 65 4.16 -4.57 2.56
CA ILE A 65 4.43 -4.31 3.97
C ILE A 65 4.81 -5.57 4.76
N SER A 66 4.44 -6.79 4.29
CA SER A 66 4.89 -8.05 4.90
C SER A 66 6.39 -8.29 4.74
N GLY A 67 7.02 -7.56 3.84
CA GLY A 67 8.44 -7.74 3.55
C GLY A 67 8.73 -8.83 2.53
N GLU A 68 7.74 -9.22 1.72
CA GLU A 68 7.97 -10.10 0.58
C GLU A 68 9.14 -9.57 -0.27
N ALA A 69 9.95 -10.45 -0.87
CA ALA A 69 11.24 -10.15 -1.49
C ALA A 69 12.35 -9.66 -0.54
N GLY A 70 12.12 -9.51 0.76
CA GLY A 70 13.17 -9.25 1.76
C GLY A 70 14.29 -10.30 1.77
N ARG A 71 14.08 -11.42 1.11
CA ARG A 71 15.08 -12.44 0.81
C ARG A 71 16.23 -11.92 -0.05
N TRP A 72 16.02 -10.93 -0.93
CA TRP A 72 16.95 -10.59 -1.98
C TRP A 72 17.74 -9.31 -1.70
N LYS A 73 19.06 -9.38 -1.75
CA LYS A 73 19.99 -8.23 -1.70
C LYS A 73 20.30 -7.74 -3.12
N GLY A 74 19.33 -7.09 -3.77
CA GLY A 74 19.45 -6.72 -5.19
C GLY A 74 19.14 -7.89 -6.12
N ASN A 75 19.52 -7.75 -7.40
CA ASN A 75 19.23 -8.69 -8.46
C ASN A 75 20.53 -9.13 -9.16
N ALA A 76 20.67 -10.42 -9.41
CA ALA A 76 21.78 -10.97 -10.18
C ALA A 76 21.24 -11.86 -11.29
N ALA A 77 21.70 -11.63 -12.52
CA ALA A 77 21.48 -12.54 -13.62
C ALA A 77 22.26 -13.83 -13.35
N GLY A 78 21.62 -14.96 -13.54
CA GLY A 78 22.24 -16.26 -13.31
C GLY A 78 21.39 -17.18 -12.46
N THR A 79 21.67 -18.47 -12.55
CA THR A 79 20.89 -19.54 -11.94
C THR A 79 21.71 -20.27 -10.90
N GLY A 80 21.06 -20.72 -9.84
CA GLY A 80 21.63 -21.59 -8.83
C GLY A 80 22.48 -20.89 -7.75
N GLY A 81 22.70 -21.57 -6.67
CA GLY A 81 23.45 -21.09 -5.53
C GLY A 81 22.91 -19.79 -4.91
N SER A 82 23.79 -19.00 -4.34
CA SER A 82 23.43 -17.71 -3.71
C SER A 82 23.19 -16.58 -4.71
N ARG A 83 23.22 -16.83 -6.03
CA ARG A 83 23.11 -15.79 -7.07
C ARG A 83 24.01 -14.59 -6.79
N ASN A 84 25.31 -14.82 -6.74
CA ASN A 84 26.31 -13.81 -6.42
C ASN A 84 26.13 -13.16 -5.02
N GLY A 85 25.54 -13.89 -4.08
CA GLY A 85 25.31 -13.41 -2.72
C GLY A 85 24.03 -12.59 -2.53
N THR A 86 23.18 -12.51 -3.55
CA THR A 86 21.91 -11.80 -3.43
C THR A 86 20.85 -12.60 -2.67
N ASP A 87 20.85 -13.92 -2.74
CA ASP A 87 19.86 -14.80 -2.10
C ASP A 87 20.24 -15.12 -0.65
N ARG A 88 19.52 -14.51 0.31
CA ARG A 88 19.71 -14.70 1.76
C ARG A 88 19.22 -16.06 2.25
N ALA A 89 18.29 -16.69 1.53
CA ALA A 89 17.81 -18.04 1.84
C ALA A 89 18.81 -19.13 1.46
N TRP A 90 19.84 -18.79 0.67
CA TRP A 90 20.89 -19.74 0.26
C TRP A 90 22.13 -19.57 1.11
N THR A 91 22.43 -20.55 1.96
CA THR A 91 23.60 -20.53 2.84
C THR A 91 24.22 -21.92 2.90
N GLY A 92 25.56 -22.01 2.80
CA GLY A 92 26.29 -23.26 2.94
C GLY A 92 25.91 -24.34 1.92
N GLY A 93 25.49 -23.95 0.73
CA GLY A 93 25.07 -24.88 -0.34
C GLY A 93 23.62 -25.37 -0.21
N SER A 94 22.82 -24.87 0.73
CA SER A 94 21.42 -25.25 0.91
C SER A 94 20.49 -24.05 0.84
N TYR A 95 19.31 -24.30 0.28
CA TYR A 95 18.19 -23.37 0.20
C TYR A 95 17.20 -23.62 1.34
N ASP A 96 16.85 -22.56 2.06
CA ASP A 96 15.83 -22.60 3.10
C ASP A 96 15.19 -21.21 3.28
N PRO A 97 13.96 -20.97 2.78
CA PRO A 97 13.29 -19.69 2.86
C PRO A 97 12.89 -19.33 4.30
N SER A 98 12.81 -20.30 5.21
CA SER A 98 12.47 -20.03 6.62
C SER A 98 13.53 -19.20 7.34
N ARG A 99 14.75 -19.15 6.80
CA ARG A 99 15.81 -18.24 7.30
C ARG A 99 15.46 -16.76 7.18
N VAL A 100 14.55 -16.43 6.28
CA VAL A 100 14.10 -15.06 6.00
C VAL A 100 12.67 -14.84 6.48
N TYR A 101 11.79 -15.78 6.13
CA TYR A 101 10.34 -15.63 6.35
C TYR A 101 9.84 -16.39 7.59
N GLY A 102 10.74 -17.06 8.34
CA GLY A 102 10.36 -17.83 9.51
C GLY A 102 9.26 -18.85 9.21
N ALA A 103 8.31 -18.98 10.11
CA ALA A 103 7.15 -19.88 9.94
C ALA A 103 6.26 -19.47 8.75
N THR A 104 6.27 -18.22 8.33
CA THR A 104 5.41 -17.72 7.26
C THR A 104 5.87 -18.10 5.86
N ALA A 105 7.08 -18.63 5.71
CA ALA A 105 7.54 -19.29 4.48
C ALA A 105 6.62 -20.46 4.07
N THR A 106 6.01 -21.16 5.04
CA THR A 106 5.11 -22.29 4.78
C THR A 106 3.69 -21.83 4.44
N SER A 107 3.18 -20.80 5.10
CA SER A 107 1.86 -20.23 4.80
C SER A 107 1.88 -19.40 3.52
N GLY A 108 3.06 -18.85 3.15
CA GLY A 108 3.22 -17.92 2.04
C GLY A 108 2.75 -16.49 2.37
N CYS A 109 2.57 -16.16 3.67
CA CYS A 109 2.40 -14.76 4.07
C CYS A 109 3.68 -13.95 3.93
N ASP A 110 4.83 -14.64 3.90
CA ASP A 110 6.17 -14.13 3.57
C ASP A 110 6.56 -12.87 4.35
N ARG A 111 6.33 -12.92 5.68
CA ARG A 111 6.81 -11.89 6.61
C ARG A 111 8.31 -12.06 6.81
N SER A 112 9.08 -11.14 6.22
CA SER A 112 10.54 -11.25 6.32
C SER A 112 11.08 -10.65 7.62
N ASP A 113 12.23 -11.15 8.02
CA ASP A 113 13.01 -10.62 9.16
C ASP A 113 13.50 -9.17 8.97
N VAL A 114 13.22 -8.58 7.81
CA VAL A 114 13.51 -7.18 7.46
C VAL A 114 12.28 -6.43 6.98
N ALA A 115 11.06 -6.97 7.23
CA ALA A 115 9.84 -6.22 6.99
C ALA A 115 9.94 -4.81 7.60
N GLU A 116 9.24 -3.84 7.04
CA GLU A 116 9.45 -2.43 7.40
C GLU A 116 9.35 -2.16 8.90
N VAL A 117 8.40 -2.79 9.61
CA VAL A 117 8.25 -2.60 11.05
C VAL A 117 9.47 -3.11 11.81
N LEU A 118 10.04 -4.24 11.38
CA LEU A 118 11.26 -4.83 11.97
C LEU A 118 12.53 -4.06 11.58
N SER A 119 12.48 -3.27 10.50
CA SER A 119 13.56 -2.39 10.06
C SER A 119 13.43 -0.96 10.58
N ALA A 120 12.30 -0.62 11.19
CA ALA A 120 12.03 0.70 11.75
C ALA A 120 12.58 0.81 13.18
N ALA A 121 13.10 2.00 13.52
CA ALA A 121 13.53 2.33 14.88
C ALA A 121 12.49 3.27 15.52
N THR A 122 11.34 2.72 15.91
CA THR A 122 10.27 3.47 16.58
C THR A 122 10.48 3.55 18.09
N GLY A 123 11.33 2.69 18.64
CA GLY A 123 11.55 2.54 20.06
C GLY A 123 10.49 1.67 20.77
N ALA A 124 9.58 1.05 20.02
CA ALA A 124 8.65 0.08 20.55
C ALA A 124 9.39 -1.17 21.07
N GLN A 125 8.88 -1.78 22.14
CA GLN A 125 9.42 -3.01 22.68
C GLN A 125 9.06 -4.24 21.83
N ASN A 126 7.89 -4.17 21.17
CA ASN A 126 7.40 -5.19 20.25
C ASN A 126 7.17 -4.59 18.87
N GLU A 127 7.76 -5.20 17.85
CA GLU A 127 7.57 -4.92 16.44
C GLU A 127 6.80 -6.09 15.84
N ILE A 128 5.54 -5.85 15.43
CA ILE A 128 4.59 -6.92 15.09
C ILE A 128 4.11 -6.73 13.66
N ASP A 129 4.37 -7.73 12.83
CA ASP A 129 3.88 -7.78 11.46
C ASP A 129 2.70 -8.77 11.35
N LEU A 130 1.52 -8.24 11.03
CA LEU A 130 0.29 -9.01 10.78
C LEU A 130 -0.06 -9.07 9.28
N ALA A 131 0.72 -8.41 8.42
CA ALA A 131 0.48 -8.40 7.00
C ALA A 131 0.66 -9.79 6.38
N CYS A 132 0.03 -10.01 5.23
CA CYS A 132 0.16 -11.29 4.53
C CYS A 132 0.23 -11.05 3.02
N SER A 133 1.26 -11.59 2.39
CA SER A 133 1.45 -11.47 0.94
C SER A 133 0.23 -11.96 0.16
N GLY A 134 -0.26 -11.13 -0.77
CA GLY A 134 -1.45 -11.38 -1.57
C GLY A 134 -2.78 -10.98 -0.92
N ALA A 135 -2.76 -10.45 0.32
CA ALA A 135 -3.98 -10.02 1.00
C ALA A 135 -4.71 -8.91 0.22
N VAL A 136 -6.02 -8.99 0.21
CA VAL A 136 -6.95 -7.96 -0.25
C VAL A 136 -7.61 -7.28 0.97
N THR A 137 -8.32 -6.19 0.75
CA THR A 137 -8.94 -5.42 1.85
C THR A 137 -9.85 -6.27 2.74
N GLU A 138 -10.57 -7.28 2.20
CA GLU A 138 -11.41 -8.20 2.97
C GLU A 138 -10.61 -9.06 3.97
N ASN A 139 -9.30 -9.26 3.76
CA ASN A 139 -8.45 -10.00 4.69
C ASN A 139 -8.03 -9.15 5.90
N VAL A 140 -8.25 -7.84 5.84
CA VAL A 140 -8.03 -6.93 6.96
C VAL A 140 -9.25 -6.82 7.87
N PHE A 141 -10.48 -6.85 7.34
CA PHE A 141 -11.71 -6.64 8.11
C PHE A 141 -11.86 -7.71 9.22
N ARG A 142 -12.56 -7.37 10.31
CA ARG A 142 -12.97 -8.39 11.29
C ARG A 142 -13.89 -9.45 10.67
N ALA A 143 -13.74 -10.71 11.06
CA ALA A 143 -14.60 -11.80 10.60
C ALA A 143 -16.09 -11.50 10.80
N SER A 144 -16.45 -10.86 11.93
CA SER A 144 -17.81 -10.42 12.24
C SER A 144 -18.38 -9.39 11.27
N ASN A 145 -17.52 -8.71 10.51
CA ASN A 145 -17.88 -7.65 9.54
C ASN A 145 -17.52 -8.02 8.09
N GLY A 146 -17.51 -9.32 7.78
CA GLY A 146 -17.27 -9.84 6.44
C GLY A 146 -15.78 -10.01 6.10
N GLY A 147 -14.91 -9.99 7.11
CA GLY A 147 -13.51 -10.33 6.95
C GLY A 147 -13.32 -11.81 6.66
N ARG A 148 -12.28 -12.12 5.89
CA ARG A 148 -11.96 -13.49 5.47
C ARG A 148 -10.58 -13.91 5.93
N SER A 149 -10.50 -15.12 6.48
CA SER A 149 -9.21 -15.78 6.71
C SER A 149 -8.45 -15.96 5.41
N TYR A 150 -7.13 -15.84 5.49
CA TYR A 150 -6.27 -15.96 4.33
C TYR A 150 -5.01 -16.76 4.65
N LYS A 151 -4.62 -17.67 3.77
CA LYS A 151 -3.43 -18.54 3.94
C LYS A 151 -3.35 -19.21 5.33
N GLY A 152 -4.52 -19.63 5.85
CA GLY A 152 -4.62 -20.29 7.16
C GLY A 152 -4.60 -19.36 8.38
N GLU A 153 -4.48 -18.06 8.18
CA GLU A 153 -4.50 -17.06 9.27
C GLU A 153 -5.88 -16.39 9.40
N ALA A 154 -6.24 -16.00 10.61
CA ALA A 154 -7.43 -15.19 10.87
C ALA A 154 -7.31 -13.80 10.19
N PRO A 155 -8.44 -13.10 9.95
CA PRO A 155 -8.39 -11.73 9.46
C PRO A 155 -7.49 -10.84 10.31
N GLN A 156 -6.78 -9.91 9.67
CA GLN A 156 -5.73 -9.15 10.35
C GLN A 156 -6.27 -8.25 11.48
N ALA A 157 -7.49 -7.72 11.37
CA ALA A 157 -8.11 -6.96 12.46
C ALA A 157 -8.47 -7.83 13.68
N ASP A 158 -8.81 -9.13 13.46
CA ASP A 158 -9.01 -10.05 14.58
C ASP A 158 -7.68 -10.40 15.28
N GLN A 159 -6.59 -10.50 14.51
CA GLN A 159 -5.24 -10.65 15.07
C GLN A 159 -4.84 -9.38 15.84
N LEU A 160 -5.08 -8.19 15.28
CA LEU A 160 -4.84 -6.90 15.92
C LEU A 160 -5.61 -6.79 17.24
N ALA A 161 -6.85 -7.31 17.32
CA ALA A 161 -7.64 -7.30 18.54
C ALA A 161 -6.96 -8.08 19.70
N THR A 162 -6.20 -9.11 19.37
CA THR A 162 -5.38 -9.84 20.34
C THR A 162 -4.16 -9.04 20.77
N VAL A 163 -3.45 -8.46 19.80
CA VAL A 163 -2.27 -7.62 20.02
C VAL A 163 -2.63 -6.41 20.88
N ALA A 164 -3.72 -5.70 20.57
CA ALA A 164 -4.14 -4.48 21.23
C ALA A 164 -4.52 -4.70 22.71
N ARG A 165 -4.98 -5.90 23.08
CA ARG A 165 -5.27 -6.25 24.49
C ARG A 165 -4.02 -6.59 25.31
N GLN A 166 -2.93 -6.96 24.65
CA GLN A 166 -1.70 -7.44 25.27
C GLN A 166 -0.56 -6.42 25.30
N ASN A 167 -0.69 -5.34 24.51
CA ASN A 167 0.35 -4.36 24.31
C ASN A 167 -0.21 -2.94 24.47
N ASP A 168 0.68 -1.98 24.70
CA ASP A 168 0.45 -0.54 24.49
C ASP A 168 0.81 -0.21 23.02
N VAL A 169 -0.19 -0.32 22.13
CA VAL A 169 0.00 -0.08 20.68
C VAL A 169 0.08 1.40 20.41
N GLN A 170 1.23 1.88 19.96
CA GLN A 170 1.49 3.30 19.72
C GLN A 170 1.49 3.68 18.22
N LEU A 171 1.80 2.72 17.35
CA LEU A 171 1.85 2.93 15.90
C LEU A 171 1.20 1.76 15.17
N ILE A 172 0.30 2.08 14.25
CA ILE A 172 -0.26 1.13 13.29
C ILE A 172 -0.01 1.65 11.88
N THR A 173 0.60 0.83 11.03
CA THR A 173 0.84 1.15 9.63
C THR A 173 0.09 0.18 8.74
N LEU A 174 -0.62 0.69 7.74
CA LEU A 174 -1.43 -0.07 6.79
C LEU A 174 -0.95 0.18 5.36
N SER A 175 -0.68 -0.89 4.61
CA SER A 175 -0.48 -0.87 3.17
C SER A 175 -1.36 -1.94 2.54
N ILE A 176 -2.47 -1.55 1.91
CA ILE A 176 -3.48 -2.48 1.39
C ILE A 176 -4.23 -1.87 0.20
N GLY A 177 -4.76 -2.70 -0.68
CA GLY A 177 -5.57 -2.31 -1.82
C GLY A 177 -4.92 -2.55 -3.18
N GLY A 178 -3.61 -2.82 -3.22
CA GLY A 178 -2.89 -3.13 -4.46
C GLY A 178 -3.42 -4.40 -5.13
N ASN A 179 -3.73 -5.43 -4.36
CA ASN A 179 -4.31 -6.67 -4.87
C ASN A 179 -5.78 -6.49 -5.28
N ASP A 180 -6.54 -5.63 -4.60
CA ASP A 180 -7.91 -5.26 -5.02
C ASP A 180 -7.90 -4.55 -6.38
N LEU A 181 -6.89 -3.73 -6.65
CA LEU A 181 -6.67 -3.09 -7.95
C LEU A 181 -6.19 -4.08 -9.02
N GLY A 182 -5.63 -5.23 -8.62
CA GLY A 182 -5.13 -6.26 -9.52
C GLY A 182 -3.73 -5.97 -10.04
N PHE A 183 -2.81 -5.54 -9.20
CA PHE A 183 -1.42 -5.28 -9.60
C PHE A 183 -0.75 -6.46 -10.30
N ALA A 184 -0.97 -7.69 -9.80
CA ALA A 184 -0.43 -8.87 -10.42
C ALA A 184 -0.94 -9.06 -11.87
N ASP A 185 -2.23 -8.77 -12.12
CA ASP A 185 -2.82 -8.82 -13.47
C ASP A 185 -2.20 -7.77 -14.40
N VAL A 186 -1.97 -6.55 -13.88
CA VAL A 186 -1.33 -5.46 -14.64
C VAL A 186 0.09 -5.85 -15.03
N ILE A 187 0.91 -6.28 -14.07
CA ILE A 187 2.29 -6.71 -14.31
C ILE A 187 2.30 -7.88 -15.32
N SER A 188 1.47 -8.90 -15.11
CA SER A 188 1.40 -10.07 -15.97
C SER A 188 0.99 -9.71 -17.40
N THR A 189 0.02 -8.80 -17.57
CA THR A 189 -0.41 -8.32 -18.89
C THR A 189 0.73 -7.60 -19.60
N CYS A 190 1.39 -6.64 -18.93
CA CYS A 190 2.47 -5.86 -19.53
C CYS A 190 3.66 -6.76 -19.92
N VAL A 191 3.97 -7.76 -19.11
CA VAL A 191 5.01 -8.76 -19.41
C VAL A 191 4.64 -9.61 -20.63
N GLN A 192 3.39 -10.07 -20.72
CA GLN A 192 2.91 -10.84 -21.87
C GLN A 192 2.90 -9.99 -23.13
N ASP A 193 2.45 -8.75 -23.04
CA ASP A 193 2.42 -7.81 -24.17
C ASP A 193 3.84 -7.49 -24.66
N TYR A 194 4.80 -7.39 -23.76
CA TYR A 194 6.21 -7.21 -24.14
C TYR A 194 6.81 -8.48 -24.78
N LEU A 195 6.62 -9.66 -24.17
CA LEU A 195 7.32 -10.88 -24.57
C LEU A 195 6.67 -11.62 -25.75
N VAL A 196 5.35 -11.51 -25.90
CA VAL A 196 4.56 -12.34 -26.82
C VAL A 196 3.85 -11.52 -27.88
N TRP A 197 3.14 -10.47 -27.47
CA TRP A 197 2.25 -9.73 -28.35
C TRP A 197 2.89 -8.53 -29.03
N TYR A 198 4.05 -8.07 -28.54
CA TYR A 198 4.75 -6.87 -29.02
C TYR A 198 3.81 -5.64 -29.07
N SER A 199 2.99 -5.49 -28.03
CA SER A 199 2.01 -4.42 -27.88
C SER A 199 2.16 -3.72 -26.53
N TYR A 200 1.58 -2.52 -26.43
CA TYR A 200 1.52 -1.79 -25.15
C TYR A 200 0.36 -2.31 -24.28
N CYS A 201 0.59 -2.40 -22.99
CA CYS A 201 -0.42 -2.80 -22.01
C CYS A 201 -1.19 -1.63 -21.40
N HIS A 202 -0.63 -0.42 -21.41
CA HIS A 202 -1.08 0.70 -20.59
C HIS A 202 -2.56 1.07 -20.78
N ASP A 203 -3.10 1.06 -22.00
CA ASP A 203 -4.50 1.41 -22.23
C ASP A 203 -5.47 0.43 -21.55
N SER A 204 -5.23 -0.87 -21.73
CA SER A 204 -6.05 -1.93 -21.15
C SER A 204 -5.87 -2.02 -19.63
N ALA A 205 -4.66 -1.78 -19.15
CA ALA A 205 -4.34 -1.78 -17.72
C ALA A 205 -4.92 -0.56 -17.01
N GLN A 206 -4.87 0.63 -17.64
CA GLN A 206 -5.48 1.85 -17.11
C GLN A 206 -6.99 1.67 -16.94
N SER A 207 -7.67 1.16 -17.96
CA SER A 207 -9.13 0.92 -17.88
C SER A 207 -9.50 0.00 -16.72
N ARG A 208 -8.73 -1.09 -16.51
CA ARG A 208 -8.96 -2.01 -15.39
C ARG A 208 -8.74 -1.36 -14.02
N ILE A 209 -7.72 -0.52 -13.90
CA ILE A 209 -7.45 0.22 -12.67
C ILE A 209 -8.56 1.21 -12.39
N ASP A 210 -9.02 1.97 -13.39
CA ASP A 210 -10.11 2.93 -13.24
C ASP A 210 -11.42 2.24 -12.82
N ASP A 211 -11.73 1.10 -13.39
CA ASP A 211 -12.92 0.31 -13.05
C ASP A 211 -12.86 -0.24 -11.61
N ARG A 212 -11.70 -0.66 -11.13
CA ARG A 212 -11.52 -1.26 -9.79
C ARG A 212 -11.29 -0.21 -8.69
N MET A 213 -10.80 0.98 -9.04
CA MET A 213 -10.40 2.01 -8.08
C MET A 213 -11.49 2.38 -7.05
N PRO A 214 -12.75 2.61 -7.43
CA PRO A 214 -13.78 2.98 -6.44
C PRO A 214 -14.01 1.90 -5.38
N ALA A 215 -14.07 0.63 -5.79
CA ALA A 215 -14.28 -0.49 -4.88
C ALA A 215 -13.06 -0.73 -3.98
N ALA A 216 -11.84 -0.70 -4.55
CA ALA A 216 -10.60 -0.84 -3.81
C ALA A 216 -10.45 0.24 -2.73
N MET A 217 -10.69 1.52 -3.08
CA MET A 217 -10.60 2.62 -2.13
C MET A 217 -11.68 2.57 -1.05
N ALA A 218 -12.90 2.12 -1.37
CA ALA A 218 -13.93 1.86 -0.38
C ALA A 218 -13.50 0.75 0.61
N GLY A 219 -12.87 -0.32 0.09
CA GLY A 219 -12.29 -1.40 0.90
C GLY A 219 -11.19 -0.90 1.84
N VAL A 220 -10.26 -0.07 1.34
CA VAL A 220 -9.20 0.56 2.17
C VAL A 220 -9.82 1.41 3.28
N GLY A 221 -10.83 2.23 2.94
CA GLY A 221 -11.54 3.04 3.93
C GLY A 221 -12.21 2.18 5.01
N LYS A 222 -12.82 1.06 4.64
CA LYS A 222 -13.39 0.11 5.59
C LYS A 222 -12.32 -0.57 6.44
N ALA A 223 -11.15 -0.92 5.88
CA ALA A 223 -10.05 -1.49 6.65
C ALA A 223 -9.59 -0.53 7.77
N ILE A 224 -9.51 0.76 7.50
CA ILE A 224 -9.20 1.79 8.50
C ILE A 224 -10.30 1.84 9.58
N ASP A 225 -11.58 1.78 9.21
CA ASP A 225 -12.69 1.79 10.16
C ASP A 225 -12.65 0.54 11.06
N GLU A 226 -12.32 -0.64 10.50
CA GLU A 226 -12.19 -1.89 11.26
C GLU A 226 -11.01 -1.86 12.24
N ILE A 227 -9.86 -1.34 11.83
CA ILE A 227 -8.71 -1.13 12.72
C ILE A 227 -9.11 -0.23 13.89
N ARG A 228 -9.77 0.89 13.65
CA ARG A 228 -10.22 1.81 14.69
C ARG A 228 -11.25 1.19 15.63
N ALA A 229 -12.17 0.43 15.10
CA ALA A 229 -13.16 -0.26 15.91
C ALA A 229 -12.50 -1.29 16.84
N VAL A 230 -11.50 -2.04 16.35
CA VAL A 230 -10.70 -2.94 17.19
C VAL A 230 -9.97 -2.20 18.30
N MET A 231 -9.34 -1.08 17.98
CA MET A 231 -8.62 -0.26 18.97
C MET A 231 -9.57 0.32 20.02
N ALA A 232 -10.74 0.82 19.60
CA ALA A 232 -11.76 1.32 20.51
C ALA A 232 -12.31 0.20 21.42
N ASP A 233 -12.57 -0.99 20.87
CA ASP A 233 -13.02 -2.16 21.64
C ASP A 233 -11.95 -2.63 22.64
N ALA A 234 -10.68 -2.34 22.39
CA ALA A 234 -9.56 -2.61 23.31
C ALA A 234 -9.31 -1.46 24.31
N GLY A 235 -10.09 -0.37 24.28
CA GLY A 235 -10.01 0.75 25.21
C GLY A 235 -9.15 1.93 24.78
N TYR A 236 -8.66 1.95 23.53
CA TYR A 236 -7.86 3.07 23.00
C TYR A 236 -8.75 4.21 22.50
N ALA A 237 -8.41 5.44 22.84
CA ALA A 237 -8.89 6.61 22.15
C ALA A 237 -8.09 6.82 20.83
N PRO A 238 -8.64 7.53 19.83
CA PRO A 238 -7.91 7.82 18.59
C PRO A 238 -6.61 8.61 18.77
N SER A 239 -6.43 9.27 19.91
CA SER A 239 -5.22 10.01 20.29
C SER A 239 -4.11 9.14 20.89
N ASP A 240 -4.42 7.90 21.29
CA ASP A 240 -3.48 7.05 22.00
C ASP A 240 -2.50 6.33 21.07
N TYR A 241 -2.79 6.32 19.77
CA TYR A 241 -1.94 5.72 18.75
C TYR A 241 -1.95 6.53 17.45
N ARG A 242 -0.91 6.35 16.66
CA ARG A 242 -0.85 6.88 15.28
C ARG A 242 -1.29 5.80 14.30
N LEU A 243 -2.19 6.15 13.38
CA LEU A 243 -2.60 5.29 12.28
C LEU A 243 -2.13 5.91 10.96
N VAL A 244 -1.29 5.17 10.25
CA VAL A 244 -0.65 5.58 9.01
C VAL A 244 -1.14 4.70 7.87
N LEU A 245 -1.63 5.31 6.78
CA LEU A 245 -1.84 4.64 5.50
C LEU A 245 -0.66 4.94 4.59
N GLN A 246 -0.11 3.92 3.92
CA GLN A 246 0.99 4.07 2.97
C GLN A 246 0.54 3.91 1.54
N SER A 247 1.24 4.59 0.60
CA SER A 247 1.18 4.28 -0.83
C SER A 247 2.22 3.23 -1.23
N TYR A 248 2.19 2.83 -2.51
CA TYR A 248 3.12 1.88 -3.08
C TYR A 248 4.24 2.60 -3.84
N PRO A 249 5.51 2.18 -3.72
CA PRO A 249 6.57 2.68 -4.54
C PRO A 249 6.51 2.11 -5.96
N SER A 250 7.00 2.86 -6.95
CA SER A 250 7.22 2.30 -8.29
C SER A 250 8.42 1.37 -8.29
N PRO A 251 8.27 0.10 -8.71
CA PRO A 251 9.39 -0.84 -8.78
C PRO A 251 10.24 -0.69 -10.03
N ILE A 252 9.77 0.05 -11.04
CA ILE A 252 10.47 0.28 -12.32
C ILE A 252 10.69 1.78 -12.55
N PRO A 253 11.80 2.17 -13.22
CA PRO A 253 12.09 3.57 -13.53
C PRO A 253 11.32 4.04 -14.78
N ARG A 254 11.43 5.32 -15.10
CA ARG A 254 11.05 5.85 -16.42
C ARG A 254 11.91 5.26 -17.51
N SER A 255 11.42 5.25 -18.74
CA SER A 255 12.12 4.73 -19.90
C SER A 255 13.51 5.34 -20.08
N ALA A 256 13.64 6.66 -19.92
CA ALA A 256 14.91 7.37 -20.00
C ALA A 256 15.94 6.97 -18.93
N GLU A 257 15.50 6.33 -17.86
CA GLU A 257 16.33 5.86 -16.75
C GLU A 257 16.57 4.34 -16.80
N MET A 258 16.05 3.66 -17.83
CA MET A 258 16.25 2.22 -18.05
C MET A 258 17.67 1.92 -18.52
N ARG A 259 18.34 0.98 -17.84
CA ARG A 259 19.71 0.53 -18.17
C ARG A 259 19.77 -0.24 -19.48
N TYR A 260 18.74 -1.00 -19.78
CA TYR A 260 18.70 -1.88 -20.95
C TYR A 260 17.81 -1.31 -22.04
N PRO A 261 18.21 -1.43 -23.31
CA PRO A 261 17.40 -0.94 -24.44
C PRO A 261 16.07 -1.69 -24.49
N GLU A 262 15.06 -1.04 -25.03
CA GLU A 262 13.74 -1.62 -25.24
C GLU A 262 13.79 -2.83 -26.18
N SER A 263 14.63 -2.74 -27.22
CA SER A 263 14.80 -3.80 -28.21
C SER A 263 15.78 -4.87 -27.76
N GLY A 264 15.54 -6.10 -28.15
CA GLY A 264 16.39 -7.25 -27.83
C GLY A 264 16.02 -7.93 -26.51
N TRP A 265 16.85 -8.89 -26.09
CA TRP A 265 16.54 -9.78 -24.97
C TRP A 265 17.19 -9.39 -23.63
N THR A 266 18.05 -8.35 -23.63
CA THR A 266 18.79 -7.99 -22.40
C THR A 266 17.89 -7.42 -21.32
N ARG A 267 16.85 -6.65 -21.71
CA ARG A 267 15.87 -6.10 -20.76
C ARG A 267 15.13 -7.21 -20.00
N SER A 268 14.73 -8.26 -20.69
CA SER A 268 14.05 -9.41 -20.08
C SER A 268 15.03 -10.39 -19.41
N ASN A 269 16.05 -10.87 -20.15
CA ASN A 269 16.85 -12.00 -19.70
C ASN A 269 17.92 -11.64 -18.66
N THR A 270 18.44 -10.40 -18.74
CA THR A 270 19.45 -9.91 -17.79
C THR A 270 18.82 -8.99 -16.77
N GLY A 271 17.99 -8.04 -17.24
CA GLY A 271 17.37 -7.03 -16.41
C GLY A 271 16.21 -7.54 -15.57
N GLY A 272 15.43 -8.47 -16.11
CA GLY A 272 14.17 -8.90 -15.47
C GLY A 272 13.14 -7.78 -15.39
N CYS A 273 13.13 -6.87 -16.37
CA CYS A 273 12.19 -5.75 -16.48
C CYS A 273 11.56 -5.68 -17.88
N PRO A 274 10.85 -6.72 -18.34
CA PRO A 274 10.29 -6.81 -19.68
C PRO A 274 9.06 -5.90 -19.84
N PHE A 275 9.30 -4.60 -19.96
CA PHE A 275 8.28 -3.58 -20.16
C PHE A 275 8.69 -2.68 -21.32
N TRP A 276 7.72 -2.26 -22.14
CA TRP A 276 7.92 -1.25 -23.15
C TRP A 276 8.19 0.12 -22.54
N ASP A 277 8.89 0.99 -23.24
CA ASP A 277 9.21 2.33 -22.74
C ASP A 277 7.94 3.12 -22.42
N GLY A 278 6.91 3.06 -23.28
CA GLY A 278 5.63 3.70 -23.03
C GLY A 278 4.88 3.16 -21.83
N ASP A 279 4.97 1.85 -21.56
CA ASP A 279 4.35 1.23 -20.40
C ASP A 279 5.09 1.58 -19.09
N ALA A 280 6.42 1.68 -19.14
CA ALA A 280 7.23 2.10 -18.01
C ALA A 280 6.95 3.57 -17.61
N ASP A 281 6.87 4.45 -18.61
CA ASP A 281 6.54 5.86 -18.40
C ASP A 281 5.10 6.02 -17.89
N TRP A 282 4.14 5.29 -18.45
CA TRP A 282 2.77 5.27 -17.94
C TRP A 282 2.70 4.80 -16.48
N ALA A 283 3.34 3.68 -16.15
CA ALA A 283 3.34 3.16 -14.79
C ALA A 283 3.90 4.17 -13.80
N ARG A 284 5.01 4.83 -14.16
CA ARG A 284 5.75 5.75 -13.30
C ARG A 284 5.08 7.11 -13.16
N ASP A 285 4.53 7.66 -14.24
CA ASP A 285 4.05 9.04 -14.29
C ASP A 285 2.52 9.16 -14.23
N SER A 286 1.79 8.05 -14.38
CA SER A 286 0.32 8.04 -14.37
C SER A 286 -0.24 7.08 -13.31
N MET A 287 0.02 5.79 -13.41
CA MET A 287 -0.59 4.76 -12.57
C MET A 287 -0.22 4.92 -11.09
N VAL A 288 1.07 4.94 -10.77
CA VAL A 288 1.55 5.03 -9.37
C VAL A 288 1.11 6.33 -8.71
N PRO A 289 1.25 7.52 -9.34
CA PRO A 289 0.73 8.77 -8.78
C PRO A 289 -0.80 8.78 -8.60
N GLN A 290 -1.56 8.19 -9.52
CA GLN A 290 -3.02 8.09 -9.42
C GLN A 290 -3.42 7.28 -8.17
N ILE A 291 -2.80 6.13 -7.96
CA ILE A 291 -3.06 5.27 -6.80
C ILE A 291 -2.64 5.96 -5.51
N SER A 292 -1.45 6.58 -5.46
CA SER A 292 -1.00 7.34 -4.31
C SER A 292 -1.96 8.47 -3.95
N LYS A 293 -2.47 9.19 -4.96
CA LYS A 293 -3.46 10.26 -4.75
C LYS A 293 -4.79 9.72 -4.23
N ALA A 294 -5.25 8.57 -4.73
CA ALA A 294 -6.49 7.94 -4.28
C ALA A 294 -6.37 7.48 -2.81
N LEU A 295 -5.27 6.82 -2.44
CA LEU A 295 -4.98 6.42 -1.06
C LEU A 295 -4.87 7.63 -0.12
N ALA A 296 -4.22 8.72 -0.55
CA ALA A 296 -4.17 9.96 0.23
C ALA A 296 -5.58 10.55 0.48
N GLY A 297 -6.45 10.48 -0.52
CA GLY A 297 -7.86 10.88 -0.38
C GLY A 297 -8.60 10.05 0.66
N VAL A 298 -8.36 8.74 0.70
CA VAL A 298 -8.91 7.85 1.74
C VAL A 298 -8.35 8.19 3.12
N ALA A 299 -7.03 8.37 3.24
CA ALA A 299 -6.39 8.74 4.51
C ALA A 299 -7.00 10.05 5.06
N ALA A 300 -7.12 11.08 4.23
CA ALA A 300 -7.73 12.36 4.61
C ALA A 300 -9.19 12.19 5.04
N ALA A 301 -10.01 11.45 4.26
CA ALA A 301 -11.43 11.20 4.56
C ALA A 301 -11.62 10.43 5.87
N LYS A 302 -10.67 9.57 6.21
CA LYS A 302 -10.68 8.76 7.44
C LYS A 302 -9.87 9.40 8.57
N GLY A 303 -9.20 10.54 8.37
CA GLY A 303 -8.35 11.17 9.37
C GLY A 303 -7.17 10.28 9.81
N ALA A 304 -6.66 9.44 8.92
CA ALA A 304 -5.40 8.72 9.08
C ALA A 304 -4.25 9.58 8.54
N GLN A 305 -3.06 9.39 9.08
CA GLN A 305 -1.85 10.00 8.53
C GLN A 305 -1.47 9.31 7.22
N PHE A 306 -0.92 10.04 6.26
CA PHE A 306 -0.49 9.48 4.99
C PHE A 306 1.02 9.51 4.80
N LEU A 307 1.60 8.38 4.39
CA LEU A 307 3.00 8.25 3.99
C LEU A 307 3.09 7.91 2.51
N ASP A 308 3.49 8.87 1.69
CA ASP A 308 3.68 8.69 0.26
C ASP A 308 5.05 8.06 -0.01
N LEU A 309 5.03 6.86 -0.58
CA LEU A 309 6.21 6.09 -0.95
C LEU A 309 6.46 6.08 -2.46
N SER A 310 5.61 6.72 -3.27
CA SER A 310 5.62 6.57 -4.74
C SER A 310 6.99 6.76 -5.40
N ASP A 311 7.80 7.68 -4.89
CA ASP A 311 9.15 7.97 -5.40
C ASP A 311 10.30 7.48 -4.52
N MET A 312 10.02 6.68 -3.49
CA MET A 312 11.07 6.28 -2.55
C MET A 312 12.19 5.43 -3.17
N LEU A 313 11.88 4.75 -4.28
CA LEU A 313 12.85 3.94 -5.02
C LEU A 313 13.53 4.68 -6.18
N GLN A 314 13.31 5.98 -6.38
CA GLN A 314 13.88 6.73 -7.49
C GLN A 314 15.40 6.50 -7.63
N GLY A 315 15.83 5.99 -8.79
CA GLY A 315 17.22 5.61 -9.06
C GLY A 315 17.68 4.33 -8.34
N ARG A 316 16.75 3.55 -7.77
CA ARG A 316 16.97 2.26 -7.10
C ARG A 316 16.04 1.16 -7.62
N GLU A 317 15.20 1.50 -8.59
CA GLU A 317 14.26 0.59 -9.21
C GLU A 317 14.99 -0.52 -9.98
N VAL A 318 14.24 -1.55 -10.32
CA VAL A 318 14.71 -2.61 -11.22
C VAL A 318 15.13 -2.01 -12.57
N CYS A 319 16.28 -2.39 -13.07
CA CYS A 319 16.85 -1.89 -14.33
C CYS A 319 17.23 -0.40 -14.35
N SER A 320 17.28 0.28 -13.23
CA SER A 320 17.71 1.68 -13.21
C SER A 320 19.17 1.83 -13.66
N THR A 321 19.46 2.86 -14.47
CA THR A 321 20.83 3.23 -14.89
C THR A 321 21.71 3.62 -13.72
N ALA A 322 21.11 4.06 -12.60
CA ALA A 322 21.82 4.46 -11.38
C ALA A 322 22.26 3.28 -10.49
N THR A 323 21.92 2.04 -10.87
CA THR A 323 22.27 0.82 -10.12
C THR A 323 23.12 -0.13 -10.94
N THR A 324 23.66 -1.15 -10.27
CA THR A 324 24.39 -2.24 -10.90
C THR A 324 23.91 -3.58 -10.34
N GLN A 325 23.94 -4.62 -11.17
CA GLN A 325 23.68 -5.97 -10.71
C GLN A 325 24.95 -6.57 -10.09
N PRO A 326 24.85 -7.26 -8.95
CA PRO A 326 25.96 -8.00 -8.36
C PRO A 326 26.53 -9.07 -9.29
N THR A 327 27.86 -9.24 -9.22
CA THR A 327 28.61 -10.25 -9.96
C THR A 327 29.40 -11.13 -8.99
N ALA A 328 30.05 -12.18 -9.50
CA ALA A 328 30.92 -13.03 -8.68
C ALA A 328 32.09 -12.28 -8.05
N SER A 329 32.55 -11.18 -8.68
CA SER A 329 33.67 -10.36 -8.19
C SER A 329 33.22 -9.10 -7.44
N SER A 330 31.94 -8.74 -7.53
CA SER A 330 31.36 -7.55 -6.88
C SER A 330 30.01 -7.92 -6.30
N GLY A 331 29.96 -8.26 -5.02
CA GLY A 331 28.76 -8.67 -4.32
C GLY A 331 27.70 -7.55 -4.20
N PRO A 332 26.53 -7.88 -3.64
CA PRO A 332 25.45 -6.91 -3.45
C PRO A 332 25.82 -5.82 -2.45
N SER A 333 25.36 -4.59 -2.72
CA SER A 333 25.60 -3.41 -1.89
C SER A 333 24.35 -2.53 -1.82
N ALA A 334 24.02 -2.02 -0.64
CA ALA A 334 22.90 -1.11 -0.45
C ALA A 334 23.05 0.20 -1.24
N THR A 335 24.27 0.60 -1.58
CA THR A 335 24.55 1.86 -2.28
C THR A 335 24.56 1.74 -3.80
N THR A 336 24.69 0.52 -4.35
CA THR A 336 24.79 0.29 -5.79
C THR A 336 23.74 -0.67 -6.35
N SER A 337 23.19 -1.57 -5.54
CA SER A 337 22.20 -2.53 -5.99
C SER A 337 20.80 -1.91 -6.12
N GLU A 338 19.96 -2.56 -6.92
CA GLU A 338 18.52 -2.31 -6.99
C GLU A 338 17.84 -2.63 -5.66
N TRP A 339 16.80 -1.87 -5.30
CA TRP A 339 16.04 -2.02 -4.06
C TRP A 339 14.67 -2.69 -4.27
N ALA A 340 14.34 -3.04 -5.49
CA ALA A 340 13.20 -3.89 -5.81
C ALA A 340 13.67 -5.19 -6.46
N ARG A 341 12.88 -6.25 -6.29
CA ARG A 341 13.13 -7.55 -6.93
C ARG A 341 12.73 -7.49 -8.40
N PHE A 342 13.61 -7.91 -9.30
CA PHE A 342 13.31 -8.03 -10.72
C PHE A 342 12.28 -9.16 -10.99
N LEU A 343 11.69 -9.18 -12.20
CA LEU A 343 10.80 -10.26 -12.59
C LEU A 343 11.61 -11.56 -12.73
N ASP A 344 11.33 -12.53 -11.88
CA ASP A 344 11.93 -13.85 -11.96
C ASP A 344 11.12 -14.70 -12.95
N GLY A 345 11.53 -14.64 -14.21
CA GLY A 345 10.79 -15.27 -15.32
C GLY A 345 11.07 -16.76 -15.48
N GLY A 346 10.51 -17.57 -14.64
CA GLY A 346 10.20 -19.02 -14.81
C GLY A 346 11.18 -19.98 -15.51
N LEU A 347 11.96 -19.52 -16.47
CA LEU A 347 12.93 -20.34 -17.19
C LEU A 347 14.25 -20.53 -16.45
N ASN A 348 14.51 -19.72 -15.42
CA ASN A 348 15.76 -19.70 -14.65
C ASN A 348 15.54 -19.76 -13.14
N SER A 349 14.32 -19.95 -12.66
CA SER A 349 13.98 -19.85 -11.24
C SER A 349 13.98 -21.20 -10.53
N THR A 350 15.15 -21.70 -10.22
CA THR A 350 15.23 -22.78 -9.21
C THR A 350 15.15 -22.22 -7.78
N GLN A 351 15.13 -20.91 -7.59
CA GLN A 351 15.31 -20.27 -6.29
C GLN A 351 14.40 -19.08 -6.00
N GLY A 352 13.88 -18.38 -7.02
CA GLY A 352 12.93 -17.29 -6.86
C GLY A 352 11.52 -17.76 -7.18
N VAL A 353 10.54 -17.13 -6.61
CA VAL A 353 9.13 -17.30 -6.99
C VAL A 353 8.65 -16.02 -7.65
N LEU A 354 7.78 -16.16 -8.65
CA LEU A 354 7.22 -15.01 -9.38
C LEU A 354 6.55 -14.01 -8.43
N GLN A 355 5.99 -14.51 -7.34
CA GLN A 355 5.33 -13.73 -6.31
C GLN A 355 6.24 -12.66 -5.68
N GLU A 356 7.54 -12.93 -5.49
CA GLU A 356 8.51 -11.98 -4.95
C GLU A 356 8.84 -10.82 -5.92
N SER A 357 8.49 -10.97 -7.22
CA SER A 357 8.84 -9.99 -8.25
C SER A 357 8.18 -8.63 -8.04
N MET A 358 8.87 -7.56 -8.38
CA MET A 358 8.41 -6.16 -8.28
C MET A 358 8.14 -5.65 -6.85
N HIS A 359 8.52 -6.42 -5.82
CA HIS A 359 8.43 -5.99 -4.42
C HIS A 359 9.73 -5.35 -3.93
N PRO A 360 9.66 -4.46 -2.91
CA PRO A 360 10.85 -3.97 -2.24
C PRO A 360 11.66 -5.14 -1.67
N ASN A 361 12.93 -5.23 -2.07
CA ASN A 361 13.83 -6.28 -1.60
C ASN A 361 14.42 -5.94 -0.21
N TYR A 362 15.43 -6.69 0.25
CA TYR A 362 16.10 -6.46 1.52
C TYR A 362 16.47 -4.99 1.75
N TYR A 363 17.07 -4.33 0.76
CA TYR A 363 17.46 -2.91 0.88
C TYR A 363 16.25 -1.98 0.79
N GLY A 364 15.26 -2.34 -0.04
CA GLY A 364 13.99 -1.60 -0.15
C GLY A 364 13.20 -1.64 1.16
N GLN A 365 13.10 -2.80 1.81
CA GLN A 365 12.43 -2.94 3.11
C GLN A 365 13.12 -2.12 4.20
N GLN A 366 14.45 -2.13 4.25
CA GLN A 366 15.21 -1.27 5.16
C GLN A 366 14.97 0.23 4.90
N ALA A 367 14.83 0.60 3.63
CA ALA A 367 14.54 1.99 3.26
C ALA A 367 13.13 2.40 3.68
N VAL A 368 12.10 1.54 3.50
CA VAL A 368 10.73 1.80 4.00
C VAL A 368 10.73 1.89 5.53
N GLY A 369 11.40 0.96 6.22
CA GLY A 369 11.56 1.01 7.68
C GLY A 369 12.21 2.32 8.15
N ARG A 370 13.19 2.84 7.39
CA ARG A 370 13.78 4.15 7.67
C ARG A 370 12.78 5.29 7.45
N CYS A 371 11.93 5.23 6.41
CA CYS A 371 10.84 6.20 6.22
C CYS A 371 9.91 6.21 7.43
N LEU A 372 9.54 5.04 7.93
CA LEU A 372 8.68 4.90 9.12
C LEU A 372 9.37 5.46 10.38
N THR A 373 10.65 5.19 10.56
CA THR A 373 11.48 5.79 11.64
C THR A 373 11.44 7.32 11.61
N LEU A 374 11.63 7.88 10.42
CA LEU A 374 11.62 9.33 10.23
C LEU A 374 10.23 9.92 10.46
N LEU A 375 9.19 9.23 10.01
CA LEU A 375 7.80 9.63 10.22
C LEU A 375 7.45 9.62 11.71
N TRP A 376 7.87 8.60 12.44
CA TRP A 376 7.64 8.49 13.87
C TRP A 376 8.25 9.65 14.65
N ALA A 377 9.43 10.09 14.25
CA ALA A 377 10.14 11.22 14.85
C ALA A 377 9.57 12.61 14.46
N ARG A 378 8.57 12.69 13.59
CA ARG A 378 7.94 13.94 13.13
C ARG A 378 6.59 14.17 13.82
N PRO A 379 6.12 15.42 13.91
CA PRO A 379 4.72 15.71 14.23
C PRO A 379 3.76 14.95 13.33
N SER A 380 2.54 14.70 13.81
CA SER A 380 1.50 14.12 12.96
C SER A 380 1.25 15.02 11.74
N GLY A 381 1.14 14.42 10.56
CA GLY A 381 0.98 15.10 9.27
C GLY A 381 1.30 14.15 8.13
N ASP A 382 1.04 14.60 6.90
CA ASP A 382 1.30 13.82 5.69
C ASP A 382 2.69 14.12 5.16
N TYR A 383 3.41 13.07 4.80
CA TYR A 383 4.78 13.17 4.32
C TYR A 383 5.01 12.28 3.10
N ALA A 384 5.94 12.71 2.25
CA ALA A 384 6.48 11.89 1.18
C ALA A 384 7.91 11.46 1.55
N CYS A 385 8.20 10.17 1.41
CA CYS A 385 9.54 9.64 1.62
C CYS A 385 10.32 9.60 0.31
N ARG A 386 11.57 10.03 0.38
CA ARG A 386 12.50 10.11 -0.74
C ARG A 386 13.85 9.54 -0.35
N ASN A 387 14.64 9.10 -1.32
CA ASN A 387 16.02 8.68 -1.10
C ASN A 387 17.03 9.71 -1.61
N THR A 388 18.25 9.62 -1.11
CA THR A 388 19.41 10.35 -1.63
C THR A 388 20.20 9.44 -2.55
N ALA A 389 20.45 9.88 -3.79
CA ALA A 389 21.20 9.11 -4.77
C ALA A 389 22.57 8.65 -4.21
N GLY A 390 22.95 7.41 -4.48
CA GLY A 390 24.23 6.83 -4.02
C GLY A 390 24.32 6.48 -2.53
N ARG A 391 23.24 6.73 -1.74
CA ARG A 391 23.21 6.37 -0.31
C ARG A 391 22.43 5.07 -0.08
N ASP A 392 22.66 4.44 1.04
CA ASP A 392 21.84 3.35 1.59
C ASP A 392 20.59 3.92 2.31
N ALA A 393 19.90 3.10 3.08
CA ALA A 393 18.68 3.52 3.81
C ALA A 393 18.90 4.73 4.74
N SER A 394 20.15 5.00 5.18
CA SER A 394 20.45 6.20 5.99
C SER A 394 20.26 7.51 5.21
N GLY A 395 20.24 7.44 3.88
CA GLY A 395 19.99 8.57 2.98
C GLY A 395 18.50 8.87 2.73
N MET A 396 17.57 8.15 3.36
CA MET A 396 16.13 8.46 3.27
C MET A 396 15.81 9.74 4.02
N TYR A 397 14.87 10.53 3.47
CA TYR A 397 14.38 11.76 4.08
C TYR A 397 12.90 11.98 3.78
N LEU A 398 12.23 12.78 4.63
CA LEU A 398 10.84 13.14 4.45
C LEU A 398 10.69 14.60 4.00
N THR A 399 9.77 14.82 3.08
CA THR A 399 9.23 16.13 2.71
C THR A 399 7.77 16.22 3.15
N ALA A 400 7.31 17.39 3.60
CA ALA A 400 5.88 17.62 3.84
C ALA A 400 5.11 17.47 2.52
N ARG A 401 3.89 16.98 2.59
CA ARG A 401 3.02 16.77 1.44
C ARG A 401 1.86 17.76 1.45
#